data_bd656b33648407488a0d434933777098
#
_entry.id   bd656b33648407488a0d434933777098
#
_cell.length_a   1.000
_cell.length_b   1.000
_cell.length_c   1.000
_cell.angle_alpha   90.00
_cell.angle_beta   90.00
_cell.angle_gamma   90.00
#
_symmetry.space_group_name_H-M   'P 1'
#
loop_
_entity.id
_entity.type
_entity.pdbx_description
1 polymer ?
#
loop_
_entity_poly.entity_id
_entity_poly.type
_entity_poly.pdbx_seq_one_letter_code
_entity_poly.pdbx_strand_id
1 'polypeptide(L)'
;MAQPSFVPPFTTPAAVAEHLRTTGFAVLAPSDMARWIGTDLPALMALNADWNSLPPDEFLKDGGRYRKRRHACFVVDAGQVQQVPHRPHWQPVEYNALHGGMERWFAPMEAATVALPVWQQLMAALAGLSDAVFAGAQAPVPWFVEAHQFRIDTADGIGRPTPEGAHRDGVDLVAVFLVGREGVKGGETRVFEASGPAGQRFTLTEPWSLLLLDDARMIHETTPIQPAAPGGHRDTLVVTCRRGSFQGADVLGQRAAVAAA
;
A
#
# COMPACT_ATOMS: atom_id res chain seq x y z
N MET A 1 22.44 22.12 -0.82
CA MET A 1 21.59 22.24 -2.00
C MET A 1 20.43 21.27 -1.84
N ALA A 2 19.16 21.73 -1.93
CA ALA A 2 18.00 20.84 -1.92
C ALA A 2 18.09 19.93 -3.16
N GLN A 3 17.85 18.62 -2.98
CA GLN A 3 17.72 17.71 -4.12
C GLN A 3 16.51 18.12 -4.96
N PRO A 4 16.59 18.06 -6.29
CA PRO A 4 15.43 18.36 -7.13
C PRO A 4 14.29 17.40 -6.78
N SER A 5 13.18 17.94 -6.29
CA SER A 5 11.95 17.19 -6.10
C SER A 5 11.23 17.14 -7.45
N PHE A 6 11.07 15.95 -8.01
CA PHE A 6 10.28 15.77 -9.21
C PHE A 6 8.80 15.78 -8.80
N VAL A 7 8.02 16.61 -9.48
CA VAL A 7 6.57 16.74 -9.25
C VAL A 7 5.88 15.43 -9.67
N PRO A 8 4.96 14.90 -8.88
CA PRO A 8 4.17 13.75 -9.28
C PRO A 8 3.34 14.03 -10.54
N PRO A 9 3.22 13.06 -11.47
CA PRO A 9 2.41 13.20 -12.67
C PRO A 9 0.92 13.00 -12.33
N PHE A 10 0.30 13.97 -11.70
CA PHE A 10 -1.09 13.90 -11.26
C PHE A 10 -2.05 13.74 -12.43
N THR A 11 -3.01 12.83 -12.27
CA THR A 11 -4.17 12.65 -13.14
C THR A 11 -5.46 13.11 -12.45
N THR A 12 -6.56 13.19 -13.19
CA THR A 12 -7.87 13.56 -12.63
C THR A 12 -8.67 12.32 -12.21
N PRO A 13 -9.63 12.45 -11.27
CA PRO A 13 -10.50 11.35 -10.86
C PRO A 13 -11.21 10.63 -12.01
N ALA A 14 -11.68 11.38 -13.01
CA ALA A 14 -12.38 10.82 -14.17
C ALA A 14 -11.47 9.99 -15.10
N ALA A 15 -10.17 10.29 -15.12
CA ALA A 15 -9.20 9.64 -15.99
C ALA A 15 -8.43 8.49 -15.32
N VAL A 16 -8.61 8.26 -14.01
CA VAL A 16 -7.77 7.34 -13.24
C VAL A 16 -7.76 5.91 -13.80
N ALA A 17 -8.93 5.36 -14.12
CA ALA A 17 -9.03 3.99 -14.63
C ALA A 17 -8.40 3.86 -16.02
N GLU A 18 -8.63 4.83 -16.91
CA GLU A 18 -8.04 4.84 -18.25
C GLU A 18 -6.53 5.03 -18.19
N HIS A 19 -6.07 5.93 -17.34
CA HIS A 19 -4.64 6.17 -17.15
C HIS A 19 -3.94 4.90 -16.62
N LEU A 20 -4.53 4.22 -15.63
CA LEU A 20 -4.00 2.97 -15.11
C LEU A 20 -3.93 1.87 -16.18
N ARG A 21 -4.97 1.73 -17.05
CA ARG A 21 -4.95 0.77 -18.15
C ARG A 21 -3.88 1.10 -19.20
N THR A 22 -3.65 2.35 -19.52
CA THR A 22 -2.75 2.75 -20.61
C THR A 22 -1.28 2.81 -20.17
N THR A 23 -1.00 3.39 -19.01
CA THR A 23 0.37 3.63 -18.50
C THR A 23 0.83 2.66 -17.42
N GLY A 24 -0.09 1.86 -16.85
CA GLY A 24 0.22 0.93 -15.76
C GLY A 24 0.28 1.58 -14.37
N PHE A 25 0.22 2.91 -14.26
CA PHE A 25 0.15 3.60 -12.98
C PHE A 25 -0.65 4.90 -13.09
N ALA A 26 -1.13 5.40 -11.95
CA ALA A 26 -1.79 6.70 -11.86
C ALA A 26 -1.47 7.37 -10.52
N VAL A 27 -1.42 8.71 -10.50
CA VAL A 27 -1.20 9.47 -9.27
C VAL A 27 -2.32 10.49 -9.10
N LEU A 28 -2.94 10.51 -7.92
CA LEU A 28 -3.97 11.49 -7.56
C LEU A 28 -3.46 12.46 -6.50
N ALA A 29 -3.73 13.75 -6.72
CA ALA A 29 -3.54 14.76 -5.68
C ALA A 29 -4.54 14.56 -4.53
N PRO A 30 -4.28 15.07 -3.30
CA PRO A 30 -5.12 14.80 -2.14
C PRO A 30 -6.60 15.13 -2.35
N SER A 31 -6.91 16.31 -2.89
CA SER A 31 -8.29 16.74 -3.13
C SER A 31 -8.99 15.92 -4.21
N ASP A 32 -8.25 15.48 -5.22
CA ASP A 32 -8.76 14.63 -6.29
C ASP A 32 -9.02 13.21 -5.78
N MET A 33 -8.12 12.68 -4.96
CA MET A 33 -8.28 11.40 -4.33
C MET A 33 -9.49 11.38 -3.39
N ALA A 34 -9.65 12.39 -2.53
CA ALA A 34 -10.81 12.49 -1.65
C ALA A 34 -12.13 12.51 -2.44
N ARG A 35 -12.22 13.31 -3.52
CA ARG A 35 -13.40 13.33 -4.40
C ARG A 35 -13.63 11.99 -5.09
N TRP A 36 -12.57 11.33 -5.51
CA TRP A 36 -12.63 10.03 -6.19
C TRP A 36 -13.24 8.93 -5.29
N ILE A 37 -12.89 8.89 -4.01
CA ILE A 37 -13.47 7.94 -3.05
C ILE A 37 -14.81 8.40 -2.44
N GLY A 38 -15.29 9.59 -2.78
CA GLY A 38 -16.57 10.13 -2.29
C GLY A 38 -16.52 10.66 -0.86
N THR A 39 -15.38 11.23 -0.45
CA THR A 39 -15.16 11.80 0.90
C THR A 39 -14.47 13.17 0.82
N ASP A 40 -14.07 13.70 1.98
CA ASP A 40 -13.26 14.92 2.09
C ASP A 40 -11.93 14.67 2.81
N LEU A 41 -11.00 15.61 2.71
CA LEU A 41 -9.70 15.50 3.36
C LEU A 41 -9.78 15.47 4.90
N PRO A 42 -10.61 16.25 5.59
CA PRO A 42 -10.77 16.13 7.04
C PRO A 42 -11.14 14.73 7.51
N ALA A 43 -12.03 14.03 6.82
CA ALA A 43 -12.40 12.66 7.15
C ALA A 43 -11.21 11.69 7.00
N LEU A 44 -10.40 11.87 5.96
CA LEU A 44 -9.17 11.10 5.77
C LEU A 44 -8.13 11.41 6.84
N MET A 45 -7.94 12.68 7.17
CA MET A 45 -6.99 13.11 8.19
C MET A 45 -7.37 12.61 9.60
N ALA A 46 -8.63 12.28 9.85
CA ALA A 46 -9.05 11.65 11.10
C ALA A 46 -8.39 10.27 11.31
N LEU A 47 -7.96 9.59 10.24
CA LEU A 47 -7.22 8.34 10.32
C LEU A 47 -5.78 8.51 10.80
N ASN A 48 -5.18 9.70 10.69
CA ASN A 48 -3.74 9.93 10.93
C ASN A 48 -3.32 9.58 12.37
N ALA A 49 -4.22 9.72 13.34
CA ALA A 49 -3.93 9.46 14.76
C ALA A 49 -3.41 8.03 15.01
N ASP A 50 -3.85 7.06 14.21
CA ASP A 50 -3.48 5.65 14.35
C ASP A 50 -1.99 5.40 14.15
N TRP A 51 -1.33 6.19 13.29
CA TRP A 51 0.10 6.03 13.04
C TRP A 51 0.97 6.33 14.27
N ASN A 52 0.45 7.06 15.25
CA ASN A 52 1.18 7.36 16.48
C ASN A 52 1.27 6.17 17.44
N SER A 53 0.43 5.15 17.25
CA SER A 53 0.37 3.95 18.09
C SER A 53 0.81 2.68 17.38
N LEU A 54 1.43 2.77 16.21
CA LEU A 54 1.90 1.59 15.47
C LEU A 54 3.01 0.88 16.25
N PRO A 55 2.90 -0.45 16.47
CA PRO A 55 3.95 -1.24 17.10
C PRO A 55 5.12 -1.48 16.13
N PRO A 56 6.32 -1.78 16.64
CA PRO A 56 7.47 -2.18 15.84
C PRO A 56 7.16 -3.38 14.92
N ASP A 57 7.79 -3.41 13.76
CA ASP A 57 7.80 -4.57 12.87
C ASP A 57 8.94 -5.53 13.29
N GLU A 58 8.59 -6.66 13.85
CA GLU A 58 9.54 -7.67 14.35
C GLU A 58 10.11 -8.57 13.24
N PHE A 59 9.65 -8.42 12.00
CA PHE A 59 10.01 -9.29 10.89
C PHE A 59 11.08 -8.71 9.96
N LEU A 60 11.68 -7.55 10.29
CA LEU A 60 12.76 -6.95 9.50
C LEU A 60 14.04 -7.79 9.61
N LYS A 61 14.44 -8.41 8.49
CA LYS A 61 15.65 -9.26 8.44
C LYS A 61 16.96 -8.49 8.22
N ASP A 62 16.88 -7.21 7.86
CA ASP A 62 18.06 -6.34 7.71
C ASP A 62 18.60 -5.79 9.05
N GLY A 63 17.99 -6.19 10.17
CA GLY A 63 18.35 -5.74 11.51
C GLY A 63 17.89 -4.34 11.86
N GLY A 64 17.16 -3.66 10.96
CA GLY A 64 16.62 -2.32 11.20
C GLY A 64 15.44 -2.31 12.18
N ARG A 65 15.28 -1.18 12.90
CA ARG A 65 14.12 -0.94 13.77
C ARG A 65 13.31 0.28 13.33
N TYR A 66 13.52 0.72 12.14
CA TYR A 66 12.95 1.93 11.54
C TYR A 66 11.50 1.75 11.06
N ARG A 67 10.91 0.54 11.11
CA ARG A 67 9.56 0.27 10.60
C ARG A 67 8.60 -0.13 11.71
N LYS A 68 7.43 0.51 11.69
CA LYS A 68 6.28 0.17 12.54
C LYS A 68 5.09 -0.11 11.64
N ARG A 69 4.20 -1.05 12.01
CA ARG A 69 3.07 -1.39 11.16
C ARG A 69 1.93 -2.09 11.88
N ARG A 70 0.75 -1.99 11.26
CA ARG A 70 -0.43 -2.83 11.49
C ARG A 70 -0.93 -3.37 10.16
N HIS A 71 -1.74 -4.43 10.23
CA HIS A 71 -2.26 -5.12 9.07
C HIS A 71 -3.71 -5.57 9.29
N ALA A 72 -4.52 -5.53 8.24
CA ALA A 72 -5.85 -6.13 8.23
C ALA A 72 -6.19 -6.61 6.82
N CYS A 73 -7.08 -7.60 6.76
CA CYS A 73 -7.55 -8.21 5.52
C CYS A 73 -9.06 -8.09 5.39
N PHE A 74 -9.51 -7.90 4.14
CA PHE A 74 -10.92 -7.71 3.80
C PHE A 74 -11.27 -8.51 2.55
N VAL A 75 -12.54 -8.89 2.43
CA VAL A 75 -13.14 -9.24 1.16
C VAL A 75 -14.11 -8.13 0.78
N VAL A 76 -13.96 -7.61 -0.43
CA VAL A 76 -14.88 -6.60 -0.98
C VAL A 76 -15.60 -7.22 -2.17
N ASP A 77 -16.91 -7.37 -2.04
CA ASP A 77 -17.76 -7.96 -3.06
C ASP A 77 -18.95 -7.05 -3.33
N ALA A 78 -19.17 -6.68 -4.59
CA ALA A 78 -20.24 -5.77 -5.01
C ALA A 78 -20.33 -4.49 -4.12
N GLY A 79 -19.18 -3.91 -3.75
CA GLY A 79 -19.07 -2.72 -2.91
C GLY A 79 -19.28 -2.98 -1.40
N GLN A 80 -19.59 -4.19 -0.99
CA GLN A 80 -19.69 -4.56 0.43
C GLN A 80 -18.33 -4.94 0.98
N VAL A 81 -17.88 -4.24 2.01
CA VAL A 81 -16.57 -4.43 2.65
C VAL A 81 -16.73 -5.28 3.89
N GLN A 82 -16.13 -6.46 3.90
CA GLN A 82 -16.16 -7.38 5.04
C GLN A 82 -14.74 -7.64 5.52
N GLN A 83 -14.45 -7.28 6.78
CA GLN A 83 -13.20 -7.68 7.42
C GLN A 83 -13.21 -9.19 7.67
N VAL A 84 -12.12 -9.87 7.27
CA VAL A 84 -11.95 -11.29 7.56
C VAL A 84 -11.20 -11.48 8.89
N PRO A 85 -11.26 -12.68 9.51
CA PRO A 85 -10.47 -12.99 10.69
C PRO A 85 -9.00 -12.65 10.51
N HIS A 86 -8.34 -12.23 11.59
CA HIS A 86 -6.91 -11.91 11.57
C HIS A 86 -6.09 -13.08 11.03
N ARG A 87 -5.19 -12.78 10.09
CA ARG A 87 -4.38 -13.77 9.39
C ARG A 87 -2.96 -13.24 9.16
N PRO A 88 -1.97 -14.12 8.97
CA PRO A 88 -0.63 -13.68 8.63
C PRO A 88 -0.58 -13.10 7.22
N HIS A 89 0.26 -12.11 7.02
CA HIS A 89 0.68 -11.68 5.69
C HIS A 89 1.73 -12.66 5.15
N TRP A 90 1.54 -13.09 3.92
CA TRP A 90 2.44 -14.02 3.24
C TRP A 90 2.65 -13.58 1.79
N GLN A 91 3.88 -13.68 1.31
CA GLN A 91 4.24 -13.45 -0.09
C GLN A 91 5.18 -14.56 -0.55
N PRO A 92 5.14 -14.99 -1.83
CA PRO A 92 6.16 -15.90 -2.37
C PRO A 92 7.53 -15.21 -2.43
N VAL A 93 8.60 -16.01 -2.41
CA VAL A 93 9.99 -15.52 -2.46
C VAL A 93 10.29 -14.74 -3.74
N GLU A 94 9.61 -15.08 -4.83
CA GLU A 94 9.77 -14.41 -6.13
C GLU A 94 9.34 -12.93 -6.13
N TYR A 95 8.39 -12.54 -5.27
CA TYR A 95 7.94 -11.16 -5.11
C TYR A 95 8.63 -10.45 -3.95
N ASN A 96 9.10 -11.19 -2.96
CA ASN A 96 9.81 -10.61 -1.83
C ASN A 96 11.00 -11.51 -1.44
N ALA A 97 12.14 -11.27 -2.07
CA ALA A 97 13.36 -12.03 -1.82
C ALA A 97 13.84 -11.97 -0.36
N LEU A 98 13.51 -10.89 0.35
CA LEU A 98 13.97 -10.65 1.72
C LEU A 98 13.06 -11.34 2.76
N HIS A 99 11.74 -11.25 2.59
CA HIS A 99 10.74 -11.66 3.57
C HIS A 99 9.72 -12.69 3.03
N GLY A 100 9.87 -13.15 1.78
CA GLY A 100 8.98 -14.12 1.18
C GLY A 100 9.09 -15.51 1.82
N GLY A 101 8.06 -16.33 1.62
CA GLY A 101 7.99 -17.73 2.08
C GLY A 101 7.75 -17.91 3.57
N MET A 102 7.54 -16.82 4.34
CA MET A 102 7.28 -16.86 5.78
C MET A 102 5.96 -16.20 6.15
N GLU A 103 5.31 -16.73 7.19
CA GLU A 103 4.14 -16.12 7.80
C GLU A 103 4.56 -14.95 8.69
N ARG A 104 3.95 -13.79 8.49
CA ARG A 104 4.25 -12.59 9.27
C ARG A 104 2.97 -12.12 9.96
N TRP A 105 2.85 -12.39 11.25
CA TRP A 105 1.71 -12.04 12.09
C TRP A 105 1.88 -10.61 12.63
N PHE A 106 1.51 -9.62 11.83
CA PHE A 106 1.55 -8.23 12.27
C PHE A 106 0.39 -7.92 13.21
N ALA A 107 0.54 -6.90 14.06
CA ALA A 107 -0.55 -6.42 14.89
C ALA A 107 -1.77 -6.03 14.03
N PRO A 108 -3.00 -6.36 14.45
CA PRO A 108 -4.20 -5.99 13.71
C PRO A 108 -4.41 -4.48 13.72
N MET A 109 -5.05 -3.94 12.69
CA MET A 109 -5.56 -2.57 12.70
C MET A 109 -6.61 -2.39 13.80
N GLU A 110 -6.69 -1.19 14.34
CA GLU A 110 -7.68 -0.86 15.37
C GLU A 110 -9.10 -1.02 14.82
N ALA A 111 -9.96 -1.69 15.58
CA ALA A 111 -11.35 -1.90 15.18
C ALA A 111 -12.12 -0.58 14.98
N ALA A 112 -11.79 0.44 15.79
CA ALA A 112 -12.38 1.77 15.66
C ALA A 112 -12.07 2.42 14.30
N THR A 113 -10.85 2.25 13.78
CA THR A 113 -10.43 2.75 12.46
C THR A 113 -11.18 2.06 11.34
N VAL A 114 -11.22 0.73 11.39
CA VAL A 114 -11.87 -0.09 10.37
C VAL A 114 -13.37 0.16 10.30
N ALA A 115 -14.00 0.56 11.42
CA ALA A 115 -15.41 0.90 11.49
C ALA A 115 -15.77 2.29 10.93
N LEU A 116 -14.79 3.15 10.65
CA LEU A 116 -15.06 4.49 10.13
C LEU A 116 -15.67 4.45 8.72
N PRO A 117 -16.68 5.28 8.43
CA PRO A 117 -17.28 5.34 7.09
C PRO A 117 -16.25 5.61 5.98
N VAL A 118 -15.28 6.48 6.22
CA VAL A 118 -14.22 6.80 5.26
C VAL A 118 -13.35 5.58 4.93
N TRP A 119 -13.15 4.67 5.89
CA TRP A 119 -12.45 3.40 5.66
C TRP A 119 -13.22 2.51 4.68
N GLN A 120 -14.53 2.38 4.90
CA GLN A 120 -15.41 1.59 4.03
C GLN A 120 -15.44 2.17 2.61
N GLN A 121 -15.57 3.50 2.48
CA GLN A 121 -15.54 4.21 1.21
C GLN A 121 -14.22 3.96 0.45
N LEU A 122 -13.09 4.04 1.15
CA LEU A 122 -11.77 3.83 0.58
C LEU A 122 -11.61 2.40 0.02
N MET A 123 -11.99 1.37 0.80
CA MET A 123 -11.91 -0.02 0.36
C MET A 123 -12.85 -0.30 -0.83
N ALA A 124 -14.08 0.20 -0.77
CA ALA A 124 -15.05 0.04 -1.86
C ALA A 124 -14.59 0.74 -3.15
N ALA A 125 -14.01 1.94 -3.07
CA ALA A 125 -13.48 2.66 -4.23
C ALA A 125 -12.33 1.93 -4.91
N LEU A 126 -11.40 1.35 -4.12
CA LEU A 126 -10.30 0.55 -4.66
C LEU A 126 -10.80 -0.73 -5.36
N ALA A 127 -11.77 -1.43 -4.77
CA ALA A 127 -12.37 -2.60 -5.38
C ALA A 127 -13.13 -2.24 -6.68
N GLY A 128 -13.90 -1.15 -6.68
CA GLY A 128 -14.58 -0.65 -7.88
C GLY A 128 -13.62 -0.25 -9.00
N LEU A 129 -12.46 0.37 -8.67
CA LEU A 129 -11.40 0.61 -9.65
C LEU A 129 -10.83 -0.70 -10.18
N SER A 130 -10.60 -1.66 -9.30
CA SER A 130 -10.08 -2.98 -9.67
C SER A 130 -11.02 -3.71 -10.61
N ASP A 131 -12.35 -3.64 -10.37
CA ASP A 131 -13.36 -4.14 -11.31
C ASP A 131 -13.24 -3.45 -12.68
N ALA A 132 -13.21 -2.13 -12.67
CA ALA A 132 -13.16 -1.35 -13.90
C ALA A 132 -11.90 -1.64 -14.73
N VAL A 133 -10.76 -1.91 -14.09
CA VAL A 133 -9.47 -2.08 -14.79
C VAL A 133 -9.20 -3.53 -15.14
N PHE A 134 -9.50 -4.48 -14.24
CA PHE A 134 -9.00 -5.85 -14.33
C PHE A 134 -10.07 -6.92 -14.54
N ALA A 135 -11.32 -6.70 -14.10
CA ALA A 135 -12.35 -7.75 -14.14
C ALA A 135 -13.00 -7.91 -15.51
N GLY A 136 -13.00 -6.88 -16.35
CA GLY A 136 -13.61 -6.93 -17.69
C GLY A 136 -15.10 -7.28 -17.64
N ALA A 137 -15.53 -8.23 -18.47
CA ALA A 137 -16.93 -8.68 -18.52
C ALA A 137 -17.36 -9.53 -17.29
N GLN A 138 -16.45 -9.89 -16.40
CA GLN A 138 -16.75 -10.64 -15.18
C GLN A 138 -17.13 -9.75 -13.98
N ALA A 139 -16.97 -8.43 -14.12
CA ALA A 139 -17.28 -7.49 -13.02
C ALA A 139 -18.79 -7.51 -12.66
N PRO A 140 -19.15 -7.35 -11.34
CA PRO A 140 -18.21 -7.30 -10.21
C PRO A 140 -17.69 -8.68 -9.82
N VAL A 141 -16.47 -8.73 -9.28
CA VAL A 141 -15.89 -9.95 -8.72
C VAL A 141 -15.44 -9.69 -7.27
N PRO A 142 -15.37 -10.73 -6.39
CA PRO A 142 -14.82 -10.56 -5.06
C PRO A 142 -13.32 -10.18 -5.12
N TRP A 143 -12.94 -9.11 -4.40
CA TRP A 143 -11.56 -8.66 -4.23
C TRP A 143 -11.05 -9.02 -2.84
N PHE A 144 -9.91 -9.68 -2.79
CA PHE A 144 -9.18 -10.01 -1.56
C PHE A 144 -8.19 -8.89 -1.30
N VAL A 145 -8.44 -8.12 -0.25
CA VAL A 145 -7.77 -6.85 0.02
C VAL A 145 -6.93 -6.98 1.27
N GLU A 146 -5.65 -6.62 1.18
CA GLU A 146 -4.77 -6.48 2.33
C GLU A 146 -4.41 -5.01 2.53
N ALA A 147 -4.56 -4.50 3.74
CA ALA A 147 -4.25 -3.14 4.10
C ALA A 147 -3.14 -3.10 5.17
N HIS A 148 -2.15 -2.23 4.95
CA HIS A 148 -0.97 -2.08 5.79
C HIS A 148 -0.76 -0.61 6.16
N GLN A 149 -0.83 -0.29 7.44
CA GLN A 149 -0.36 0.99 7.97
C GLN A 149 1.15 0.86 8.23
N PHE A 150 1.94 1.75 7.66
CA PHE A 150 3.38 1.81 7.87
C PHE A 150 3.82 3.17 8.39
N ARG A 151 4.68 3.18 9.41
CA ARG A 151 5.57 4.29 9.72
C ARG A 151 7.00 3.83 9.47
N ILE A 152 7.71 4.59 8.65
CA ILE A 152 9.16 4.47 8.50
C ILE A 152 9.76 5.67 9.20
N ASP A 153 10.53 5.45 10.24
CA ASP A 153 11.20 6.52 10.99
C ASP A 153 12.71 6.55 10.76
N THR A 154 13.34 7.58 11.26
CA THR A 154 14.79 7.81 11.14
C THR A 154 15.48 7.84 12.51
N ALA A 155 14.90 7.21 13.53
CA ALA A 155 15.46 7.19 14.88
C ALA A 155 16.84 6.53 14.92
N ASP A 156 17.05 5.47 14.12
CA ASP A 156 18.34 4.78 13.96
C ASP A 156 19.14 5.31 12.73
N GLY A 157 18.80 6.49 12.19
CA GLY A 157 19.49 7.12 11.07
C GLY A 157 18.72 7.02 9.75
N ILE A 158 18.90 5.95 8.97
CA ILE A 158 18.27 5.79 7.66
C ILE A 158 17.06 4.87 7.75
N GLY A 159 15.88 5.38 7.37
CA GLY A 159 14.69 4.55 7.19
C GLY A 159 14.59 4.02 5.76
N ARG A 160 14.15 2.76 5.58
CA ARG A 160 14.01 2.11 4.28
C ARG A 160 12.56 1.71 4.04
N PRO A 161 11.81 2.48 3.22
CA PRO A 161 10.42 2.14 2.89
C PRO A 161 10.30 0.80 2.15
N THR A 162 11.19 0.53 1.20
CA THR A 162 11.29 -0.73 0.46
C THR A 162 12.69 -1.34 0.66
N PRO A 163 12.92 -2.06 1.78
CA PRO A 163 14.24 -2.64 2.07
C PRO A 163 14.66 -3.71 1.06
N GLU A 164 13.72 -4.34 0.39
CA GLU A 164 13.91 -5.29 -0.72
C GLU A 164 14.31 -4.64 -2.04
N GLY A 165 14.23 -3.30 -2.14
CA GLY A 165 14.47 -2.56 -3.37
C GLY A 165 13.27 -2.54 -4.32
N ALA A 166 13.52 -2.41 -5.62
CA ALA A 166 12.49 -2.38 -6.64
C ALA A 166 11.83 -3.76 -6.80
N HIS A 167 10.52 -3.83 -6.67
CA HIS A 167 9.76 -5.08 -6.61
C HIS A 167 8.33 -4.95 -7.16
N ARG A 168 7.64 -6.08 -7.24
CA ARG A 168 6.19 -6.21 -7.39
C ARG A 168 5.65 -6.97 -6.18
N ASP A 169 4.37 -6.77 -5.86
CA ASP A 169 3.74 -7.44 -4.71
C ASP A 169 3.09 -8.81 -5.07
N GLY A 170 2.88 -9.07 -6.35
CA GLY A 170 2.21 -10.29 -6.83
C GLY A 170 0.69 -10.24 -6.71
N VAL A 171 0.13 -9.07 -6.90
CA VAL A 171 -1.31 -8.79 -6.82
C VAL A 171 -1.83 -8.16 -8.13
N ASP A 172 -3.10 -7.75 -8.19
CA ASP A 172 -3.64 -7.04 -9.35
C ASP A 172 -3.42 -5.52 -9.23
N LEU A 173 -3.80 -4.94 -8.08
CA LEU A 173 -3.67 -3.51 -7.80
C LEU A 173 -2.86 -3.27 -6.54
N VAL A 174 -1.93 -2.30 -6.61
CA VAL A 174 -1.28 -1.70 -5.43
C VAL A 174 -1.68 -0.24 -5.34
N ALA A 175 -2.11 0.17 -4.15
CA ALA A 175 -2.44 1.56 -3.82
C ALA A 175 -1.57 2.04 -2.66
N VAL A 176 -0.79 3.10 -2.86
CA VAL A 176 0.10 3.68 -1.85
C VAL A 176 -0.36 5.10 -1.53
N PHE A 177 -0.96 5.30 -0.37
CA PHE A 177 -1.33 6.62 0.15
C PHE A 177 -0.19 7.17 1.00
N LEU A 178 0.25 8.39 0.73
CA LEU A 178 1.12 9.12 1.64
C LEU A 178 0.23 9.73 2.74
N VAL A 179 0.29 9.21 3.95
CA VAL A 179 -0.50 9.73 5.09
C VAL A 179 0.19 10.92 5.73
N GLY A 180 1.49 10.87 5.85
CA GLY A 180 2.29 11.94 6.41
C GLY A 180 3.77 11.83 6.10
N ARG A 181 4.46 12.97 6.22
CA ARG A 181 5.90 13.07 5.98
C ARG A 181 6.45 14.27 6.72
N GLU A 182 7.23 14.03 7.76
CA GLU A 182 7.76 15.09 8.62
C GLU A 182 9.25 14.89 8.90
N GLY A 183 10.02 15.96 8.90
CA GLY A 183 11.42 15.96 9.31
C GLY A 183 12.34 15.01 8.54
N VAL A 184 12.01 14.67 7.28
CA VAL A 184 12.80 13.77 6.45
C VAL A 184 13.10 14.33 5.07
N LYS A 185 14.22 13.88 4.50
CA LYS A 185 14.62 14.04 3.09
C LYS A 185 14.74 12.67 2.43
N GLY A 186 14.78 12.61 1.09
CA GLY A 186 14.72 11.34 0.33
C GLY A 186 13.30 10.82 0.20
N GLY A 187 13.08 9.51 0.08
CA GLY A 187 11.76 8.94 -0.13
C GLY A 187 11.19 9.24 -1.51
N GLU A 188 12.06 9.30 -2.53
CA GLU A 188 11.67 9.39 -3.93
C GLU A 188 10.99 8.07 -4.34
N THR A 189 9.83 8.17 -4.93
CA THR A 189 9.14 7.05 -5.56
C THR A 189 9.67 6.86 -6.98
N ARG A 190 9.93 5.61 -7.34
CA ARG A 190 10.31 5.20 -8.69
C ARG A 190 9.37 4.11 -9.17
N VAL A 191 8.90 4.26 -10.38
CA VAL A 191 8.02 3.29 -11.08
C VAL A 191 8.67 2.95 -12.41
N PHE A 192 8.73 1.65 -12.72
CA PHE A 192 9.34 1.14 -13.94
C PHE A 192 8.38 0.17 -14.63
N GLU A 193 8.40 0.14 -15.94
CA GLU A 193 7.73 -0.93 -16.68
C GLU A 193 8.46 -2.26 -16.47
N ALA A 194 7.72 -3.33 -16.12
CA ALA A 194 8.29 -4.65 -15.94
C ALA A 194 8.87 -5.24 -17.24
N SER A 195 8.40 -4.76 -18.40
CA SER A 195 8.79 -5.25 -19.73
C SER A 195 9.88 -4.42 -20.42
N GLY A 196 10.34 -3.32 -19.82
CA GLY A 196 11.27 -2.41 -20.49
C GLY A 196 12.00 -1.44 -19.57
N PRO A 197 12.85 -0.58 -20.14
CA PRO A 197 13.63 0.39 -19.38
C PRO A 197 12.87 1.66 -19.03
N ALA A 198 11.62 1.82 -19.51
CA ALA A 198 10.84 3.02 -19.26
C ALA A 198 10.46 3.13 -17.78
N GLY A 199 10.55 4.32 -17.24
CA GLY A 199 10.20 4.57 -15.86
C GLY A 199 10.09 6.04 -15.54
N GLN A 200 9.52 6.33 -14.38
CA GLN A 200 9.38 7.67 -13.86
C GLN A 200 9.81 7.71 -12.40
N ARG A 201 10.22 8.90 -11.95
CA ARG A 201 10.54 9.18 -10.56
C ARG A 201 9.90 10.49 -10.14
N PHE A 202 9.37 10.49 -8.93
CA PHE A 202 8.75 11.66 -8.31
C PHE A 202 8.74 11.50 -6.79
N THR A 203 8.40 12.55 -6.06
CA THR A 203 8.27 12.47 -4.61
C THR A 203 6.85 12.88 -4.21
N LEU A 204 6.11 11.97 -3.58
CA LEU A 204 4.88 12.34 -2.91
C LEU A 204 5.23 13.18 -1.67
N THR A 205 4.70 14.38 -1.60
CA THR A 205 4.96 15.33 -0.51
C THR A 205 3.70 15.79 0.22
N GLU A 206 2.56 15.75 -0.45
CA GLU A 206 1.29 16.18 0.10
C GLU A 206 0.57 15.01 0.79
N PRO A 207 0.18 15.12 2.07
CA PRO A 207 -0.58 14.07 2.75
C PRO A 207 -1.84 13.70 1.99
N TRP A 208 -2.11 12.39 1.95
CA TRP A 208 -3.22 11.77 1.21
C TRP A 208 -3.10 11.86 -0.33
N SER A 209 -1.90 12.14 -0.87
CA SER A 209 -1.62 11.79 -2.27
C SER A 209 -1.67 10.27 -2.45
N LEU A 210 -2.15 9.82 -3.59
CA LEU A 210 -2.30 8.40 -3.90
C LEU A 210 -1.52 8.01 -5.14
N LEU A 211 -0.70 6.96 -5.05
CA LEU A 211 -0.14 6.24 -6.18
C LEU A 211 -0.89 4.91 -6.35
N LEU A 212 -1.32 4.63 -7.57
CA LEU A 212 -1.96 3.38 -8.00
C LEU A 212 -1.08 2.69 -9.03
N LEU A 213 -0.95 1.36 -8.94
CA LEU A 213 -0.10 0.55 -9.80
C LEU A 213 -0.86 -0.71 -10.28
N ASP A 214 -0.82 -0.98 -11.57
CA ASP A 214 -1.04 -2.32 -12.14
C ASP A 214 0.21 -3.14 -11.84
N ASP A 215 0.13 -3.99 -10.80
CA ASP A 215 1.31 -4.69 -10.26
C ASP A 215 1.88 -5.70 -11.24
N ALA A 216 1.07 -6.21 -12.17
CA ALA A 216 1.57 -7.13 -13.20
C ALA A 216 2.50 -6.42 -14.19
N ARG A 217 2.28 -5.11 -14.41
CA ARG A 217 3.00 -4.31 -15.41
C ARG A 217 4.08 -3.42 -14.84
N MET A 218 3.98 -3.04 -13.55
CA MET A 218 4.86 -2.03 -12.95
C MET A 218 5.70 -2.61 -11.83
N ILE A 219 6.97 -2.25 -11.81
CA ILE A 219 7.89 -2.45 -10.70
C ILE A 219 7.99 -1.12 -9.95
N HIS A 220 8.01 -1.15 -8.64
CA HIS A 220 8.08 0.07 -7.85
C HIS A 220 9.04 -0.02 -6.68
N GLU A 221 9.57 1.15 -6.28
CA GLU A 221 10.36 1.32 -5.06
C GLU A 221 10.16 2.71 -4.47
N THR A 222 10.48 2.86 -3.20
CA THR A 222 10.69 4.16 -2.55
C THR A 222 12.09 4.21 -1.97
N THR A 223 12.89 5.18 -2.40
CA THR A 223 14.27 5.34 -1.93
C THR A 223 14.33 5.58 -0.42
N PRO A 224 15.46 5.28 0.24
CA PRO A 224 15.63 5.53 1.65
C PRO A 224 15.33 6.98 2.05
N ILE A 225 14.80 7.14 3.27
CA ILE A 225 14.64 8.45 3.93
C ILE A 225 15.77 8.68 4.92
N GLN A 226 16.16 9.94 5.07
CA GLN A 226 17.18 10.39 6.01
C GLN A 226 16.58 11.48 6.92
N PRO A 227 17.06 11.61 8.16
CA PRO A 227 16.58 12.66 9.04
C PRO A 227 16.97 14.05 8.48
N ALA A 228 16.01 14.95 8.49
CA ALA A 228 16.18 16.39 8.31
C ALA A 228 15.92 17.15 9.62
N ALA A 229 15.20 16.51 10.57
CA ALA A 229 14.96 16.97 11.92
C ALA A 229 14.79 15.77 12.87
N PRO A 230 14.93 15.94 14.20
CA PRO A 230 14.62 14.90 15.18
C PRO A 230 13.19 14.38 15.04
N GLY A 231 13.00 13.07 15.18
CA GLY A 231 11.69 12.42 15.04
C GLY A 231 11.18 12.29 13.60
N GLY A 232 12.07 12.46 12.62
CA GLY A 232 11.72 12.37 11.21
C GLY A 232 11.09 11.04 10.83
N HIS A 233 9.96 11.07 10.10
CA HIS A 233 9.24 9.88 9.69
C HIS A 233 8.44 10.08 8.40
N ARG A 234 8.05 8.97 7.80
CA ARG A 234 7.14 8.88 6.66
C ARG A 234 6.07 7.83 6.95
N ASP A 235 4.82 8.24 6.88
CA ASP A 235 3.63 7.41 7.13
C ASP A 235 2.93 7.09 5.80
N THR A 236 2.57 5.82 5.62
CA THR A 236 1.82 5.36 4.46
C THR A 236 0.75 4.36 4.84
N LEU A 237 -0.34 4.38 4.08
CA LEU A 237 -1.28 3.28 3.97
C LEU A 237 -1.02 2.60 2.62
N VAL A 238 -0.69 1.32 2.64
CA VAL A 238 -0.57 0.49 1.44
C VAL A 238 -1.73 -0.48 1.41
N VAL A 239 -2.47 -0.49 0.31
CA VAL A 239 -3.61 -1.40 0.12
C VAL A 239 -3.39 -2.16 -1.18
N THR A 240 -3.51 -3.47 -1.12
CA THR A 240 -3.41 -4.34 -2.28
C THR A 240 -4.74 -5.03 -2.54
N CYS A 241 -5.12 -5.17 -3.82
CA CYS A 241 -6.31 -5.92 -4.22
C CYS A 241 -5.89 -7.07 -5.14
N ARG A 242 -6.43 -8.27 -4.87
CA ARG A 242 -6.14 -9.48 -5.63
C ARG A 242 -7.43 -10.26 -5.91
N ARG A 243 -7.55 -10.80 -7.11
CA ARG A 243 -8.65 -11.72 -7.48
C ARG A 243 -8.40 -13.14 -6.94
N GLY A 244 -9.46 -13.91 -6.84
CA GLY A 244 -9.44 -15.34 -6.56
C GLY A 244 -9.22 -15.69 -5.09
N SER A 245 -8.15 -15.24 -4.45
CA SER A 245 -7.85 -15.51 -3.04
C SER A 245 -6.76 -14.60 -2.50
N PHE A 246 -6.57 -14.59 -1.18
CA PHE A 246 -5.37 -14.00 -0.58
C PHE A 246 -4.11 -14.75 -1.00
N GLN A 247 -2.98 -14.08 -1.07
CA GLN A 247 -1.69 -14.74 -1.28
C GLN A 247 -1.44 -15.80 -0.20
N GLY A 248 -0.90 -16.95 -0.62
CA GLY A 248 -0.58 -18.06 0.27
C GLY A 248 -1.77 -18.79 0.87
N ALA A 249 -3.00 -18.53 0.44
CA ALA A 249 -4.18 -19.23 0.98
C ALA A 249 -4.09 -20.74 0.83
N ASP A 250 -3.55 -21.23 -0.27
CA ASP A 250 -3.27 -22.64 -0.55
C ASP A 250 -2.17 -23.20 0.38
N VAL A 251 -1.07 -22.48 0.53
CA VAL A 251 0.08 -22.88 1.38
C VAL A 251 -0.32 -22.87 2.86
N LEU A 252 -1.00 -21.80 3.31
CA LEU A 252 -1.44 -21.65 4.69
C LEU A 252 -2.52 -22.67 5.08
N GLY A 253 -3.44 -22.97 4.15
CA GLY A 253 -4.46 -24.02 4.35
C GLY A 253 -3.86 -25.42 4.48
N GLN A 254 -2.85 -25.75 3.68
CA GLN A 254 -2.13 -27.03 3.78
C GLN A 254 -1.37 -27.17 5.10
N ARG A 255 -0.71 -26.11 5.59
CA ARG A 255 0.00 -26.13 6.88
C ARG A 255 -0.95 -26.30 8.06
N ALA A 256 -2.10 -25.65 8.04
CA ALA A 256 -3.12 -25.82 9.09
C ALA A 256 -3.67 -27.26 9.12
N ALA A 257 -3.87 -27.88 7.97
CA ALA A 257 -4.33 -29.27 7.87
C ALA A 257 -3.30 -30.28 8.42
N VAL A 258 -1.99 -30.05 8.15
CA VAL A 258 -0.90 -30.90 8.67
C VAL A 258 -0.71 -30.75 10.17
N ALA A 259 -0.92 -29.53 10.74
CA ALA A 259 -0.81 -29.28 12.18
C ALA A 259 -2.01 -29.83 12.98
N ALA A 260 -3.12 -30.12 12.32
CA ALA A 260 -4.35 -30.68 12.93
C ALA A 260 -4.46 -32.22 12.83
N ALA A 261 -3.53 -32.87 12.09
CA ALA A 261 -3.43 -34.33 11.94
C ALA A 261 -2.34 -34.91 12.85
#